data_87a8e84137adab1cdf6e18d3909a9d58
#
_entry.id   87a8e84137adab1cdf6e18d3909a9d58
#
_cell.length_a   1.000
_cell.length_b   1.000
_cell.length_c   1.000
_cell.angle_alpha   90.00
_cell.angle_beta   90.00
_cell.angle_gamma   90.00
#
_symmetry.space_group_name_H-M   'P 1'
#
loop_
_entity.id
_entity.type
_entity.pdbx_description
1 polymer ?
#
loop_
_entity_poly.entity_id
_entity_poly.type
_entity_poly.pdbx_seq_one_letter_code
_entity_poly.pdbx_strand_id
1 'polypeptide(L)'
;MTKKQRDIVFDRASELHTPVCEVMVPGVCGYNATQWHHRKLRSQGGTNEASNGCAVCALCHDHIHRNTGRAYEKGWLVKSHANPLETPCLRRGEYVVLDDEGGYTPEMETE
;
A
#
# COMPACT_ATOMS: atom_id res chain seq x y z
N MET A 1 7.38 9.27 -11.58
CA MET A 1 6.09 9.51 -10.92
C MET A 1 5.77 11.00 -10.93
N THR A 2 4.54 11.34 -11.29
CA THR A 2 4.11 12.74 -11.26
C THR A 2 3.70 13.14 -9.83
N LYS A 3 3.66 14.46 -9.59
CA LYS A 3 3.16 14.97 -8.31
C LYS A 3 1.73 14.52 -8.06
N LYS A 4 0.89 14.50 -9.10
CA LYS A 4 -0.50 14.05 -9.00
C LYS A 4 -0.59 12.58 -8.55
N GLN A 5 0.20 11.70 -9.13
CA GLN A 5 0.24 10.29 -8.75
C GLN A 5 0.66 10.12 -7.30
N ARG A 6 1.67 10.86 -6.88
CA ARG A 6 2.14 10.84 -5.50
C ARG A 6 1.05 11.33 -4.54
N ASP A 7 0.43 12.45 -4.86
CA ASP A 7 -0.55 13.10 -4.01
C ASP A 7 -1.81 12.26 -3.81
N ILE A 8 -2.27 11.53 -4.83
CA ILE A 8 -3.45 10.67 -4.72
C ILE A 8 -3.29 9.67 -3.58
N VAL A 9 -2.14 9.02 -3.49
CA VAL A 9 -1.88 8.01 -2.45
C VAL A 9 -1.72 8.67 -1.08
N PHE A 10 -0.98 9.78 -1.00
CA PHE A 10 -0.79 10.47 0.27
C PHE A 10 -2.10 11.11 0.78
N ASP A 11 -2.95 11.60 -0.12
CA ASP A 11 -4.27 12.12 0.26
C ASP A 11 -5.16 11.00 0.79
N ARG A 12 -5.15 9.83 0.15
CA ARG A 12 -5.87 8.64 0.64
C ARG A 12 -5.43 8.27 2.04
N ALA A 13 -4.15 8.39 2.32
CA ALA A 13 -3.54 8.02 3.59
C ALA A 13 -3.77 9.06 4.69
N SER A 14 -4.17 10.28 4.33
CA SER A 14 -4.23 11.39 5.29
C SER A 14 -5.39 11.26 6.25
N GLU A 15 -5.08 11.54 7.53
CA GLU A 15 -6.07 11.72 8.58
C GLU A 15 -5.81 13.08 9.22
N LEU A 16 -6.85 13.89 9.34
CA LEU A 16 -6.74 15.27 9.84
C LEU A 16 -5.61 16.04 9.13
N HIS A 17 -5.55 15.88 7.81
CA HIS A 17 -4.59 16.55 6.92
C HIS A 17 -3.13 16.08 7.05
N THR A 18 -2.89 14.99 7.79
CA THR A 18 -1.55 14.42 7.96
C THR A 18 -1.50 13.00 7.36
N PRO A 19 -0.57 12.71 6.43
CA PRO A 19 -0.44 11.35 5.92
C PRO A 19 -0.02 10.37 7.00
N VAL A 20 -0.78 9.30 7.14
CA VAL A 20 -0.56 8.24 8.13
C VAL A 20 -0.23 6.95 7.40
N CYS A 21 0.71 6.17 7.94
CA CYS A 21 1.15 4.91 7.36
C CYS A 21 -0.05 3.99 7.09
N GLU A 22 -0.18 3.52 5.85
CA GLU A 22 -1.30 2.66 5.47
C GLU A 22 -1.10 1.21 5.86
N VAL A 23 0.13 0.80 6.14
CA VAL A 23 0.45 -0.59 6.47
C VAL A 23 0.32 -0.86 7.97
N MET A 24 0.90 0.00 8.79
CA MET A 24 0.82 -0.09 10.27
C MET A 24 1.19 -1.46 10.83
N VAL A 25 2.40 -1.93 10.54
CA VAL A 25 2.88 -3.20 11.10
C VAL A 25 2.96 -3.09 12.63
N PRO A 26 2.26 -3.96 13.38
CA PRO A 26 2.29 -3.92 14.85
C PRO A 26 3.72 -4.02 15.40
N GLY A 27 4.07 -3.15 16.34
CA GLY A 27 5.39 -3.15 16.96
C GLY A 27 6.50 -2.55 16.11
N VAL A 28 6.21 -2.10 14.89
CA VAL A 28 7.19 -1.58 13.94
C VAL A 28 6.85 -0.16 13.50
N CYS A 29 5.59 0.11 13.27
CA CYS A 29 5.11 1.34 12.60
C CYS A 29 5.49 2.61 13.35
N GLY A 30 6.06 3.59 12.61
CA GLY A 30 6.36 4.92 13.11
C GLY A 30 5.25 5.94 12.90
N TYR A 31 4.08 5.51 12.44
CA TYR A 31 2.86 6.28 12.26
C TYR A 31 2.85 7.19 11.03
N ASN A 32 3.73 8.19 10.93
CA ASN A 32 3.70 9.15 9.83
C ASN A 32 4.19 8.53 8.52
N ALA A 33 3.40 8.67 7.45
CA ALA A 33 3.78 8.21 6.12
C ALA A 33 4.69 9.25 5.46
N THR A 34 5.85 8.81 5.02
CA THR A 34 6.84 9.66 4.37
C THR A 34 7.33 9.10 3.04
N GLN A 35 6.98 7.86 2.72
CA GLN A 35 7.48 7.17 1.52
C GLN A 35 6.34 6.56 0.72
N TRP A 36 6.51 6.58 -0.60
CA TRP A 36 5.58 5.94 -1.53
C TRP A 36 6.11 4.54 -1.86
N HIS A 37 5.42 3.52 -1.40
CA HIS A 37 5.81 2.13 -1.59
C HIS A 37 5.12 1.54 -2.82
N HIS A 38 5.89 0.95 -3.74
CA HIS A 38 5.35 0.20 -4.87
C HIS A 38 5.02 -1.22 -4.43
N ARG A 39 3.77 -1.60 -4.45
CA ARG A 39 3.34 -2.96 -4.09
C ARG A 39 3.88 -3.98 -5.07
N LYS A 40 3.73 -3.71 -6.37
CA LYS A 40 4.36 -4.48 -7.43
C LYS A 40 5.59 -3.69 -7.86
N LEU A 41 6.76 -4.31 -7.73
CA LEU A 41 8.02 -3.62 -7.99
C LEU A 41 8.12 -3.19 -9.45
N ARG A 42 8.80 -2.07 -9.69
CA ARG A 42 8.97 -1.55 -11.05
C ARG A 42 9.66 -2.57 -11.96
N SER A 43 10.64 -3.31 -11.43
CA SER A 43 11.32 -4.39 -12.15
C SER A 43 10.39 -5.54 -12.53
N GLN A 44 9.23 -5.63 -11.90
CA GLN A 44 8.22 -6.66 -12.16
C GLN A 44 7.02 -6.11 -12.93
N GLY A 45 7.16 -4.93 -13.53
CA GLY A 45 6.09 -4.31 -14.28
C GLY A 45 5.15 -3.43 -13.48
N GLY A 46 5.52 -3.09 -12.25
CA GLY A 46 4.72 -2.22 -11.40
C GLY A 46 4.65 -0.79 -11.92
N THR A 47 3.46 -0.18 -11.81
CA THR A 47 3.18 1.18 -12.27
C THR A 47 3.16 2.16 -11.11
N ASN A 48 2.95 3.44 -11.41
CA ASN A 48 2.76 4.50 -10.42
C ASN A 48 1.26 4.79 -10.17
N GLU A 49 0.39 3.85 -10.55
CA GLU A 49 -1.03 4.00 -10.30
C GLU A 49 -1.35 3.83 -8.80
N ALA A 50 -2.43 4.48 -8.34
CA ALA A 50 -2.78 4.51 -6.93
C ALA A 50 -3.00 3.12 -6.33
N SER A 51 -3.55 2.17 -7.10
CA SER A 51 -3.74 0.79 -6.64
C SER A 51 -2.43 0.08 -6.33
N ASN A 52 -1.32 0.51 -6.96
CA ASN A 52 0.01 -0.07 -6.75
C ASN A 52 0.82 0.66 -5.68
N GLY A 53 0.28 1.71 -5.09
CA GLY A 53 0.99 2.52 -4.11
C GLY A 53 0.44 2.40 -2.71
N CYS A 54 1.33 2.48 -1.73
CA CYS A 54 0.96 2.67 -0.33
C CYS A 54 1.84 3.77 0.24
N ALA A 55 1.23 4.69 0.99
CA ALA A 55 1.99 5.66 1.76
C ALA A 55 2.40 5.00 3.07
N VAL A 56 3.69 4.92 3.32
CA VAL A 56 4.23 4.17 4.46
C VAL A 56 5.26 4.98 5.23
N CYS A 57 5.41 4.65 6.51
CA CYS A 57 6.53 5.15 7.28
C CYS A 57 7.81 4.39 6.90
N ALA A 58 8.97 4.98 7.19
CA ALA A 58 10.25 4.37 6.83
C ALA A 58 10.44 3.00 7.49
N LEU A 59 9.98 2.84 8.73
CA LEU A 59 10.13 1.59 9.48
C LEU A 59 9.31 0.45 8.87
N CYS A 60 8.05 0.72 8.49
CA CYS A 60 7.22 -0.27 7.83
C CYS A 60 7.75 -0.60 6.43
N HIS A 61 8.23 0.39 5.69
CA HIS A 61 8.80 0.18 4.36
C HIS A 61 10.02 -0.75 4.44
N ASP A 62 10.91 -0.52 5.40
CA ASP A 62 12.06 -1.38 5.64
C ASP A 62 11.61 -2.81 6.03
N HIS A 63 10.61 -2.90 6.92
CA HIS A 63 10.07 -4.19 7.35
C HIS A 63 9.53 -5.01 6.18
N ILE A 64 8.80 -4.38 5.25
CA ILE A 64 8.27 -5.05 4.05
C ILE A 64 9.41 -5.69 3.25
N HIS A 65 10.49 -4.95 3.03
CA HIS A 65 11.61 -5.45 2.22
C HIS A 65 12.49 -6.46 2.95
N ARG A 66 12.42 -6.51 4.28
CA ARG A 66 13.13 -7.53 5.07
C ARG A 66 12.29 -8.79 5.29
N ASN A 67 10.98 -8.72 5.07
CA ASN A 67 10.05 -9.83 5.33
C ASN A 67 9.13 -10.03 4.14
N THR A 68 9.72 -10.27 2.97
CA THR A 68 8.98 -10.29 1.70
C THR A 68 7.91 -11.38 1.65
N GLY A 69 8.17 -12.56 2.21
CA GLY A 69 7.17 -13.63 2.25
C GLY A 69 5.89 -13.20 2.94
N ARG A 70 6.00 -12.58 4.10
CA ARG A 70 4.84 -12.04 4.83
C ARG A 70 4.21 -10.87 4.09
N ALA A 71 5.03 -10.02 3.46
CA ALA A 71 4.52 -8.89 2.70
C ALA A 71 3.66 -9.34 1.52
N TYR A 72 4.03 -10.41 0.85
CA TYR A 72 3.19 -11.01 -0.20
C TYR A 72 1.87 -11.55 0.36
N GLU A 73 1.91 -12.21 1.50
CA GLU A 73 0.70 -12.72 2.15
C GLU A 73 -0.28 -11.60 2.53
N LYS A 74 0.24 -10.46 2.95
CA LYS A 74 -0.57 -9.31 3.38
C LYS A 74 -0.98 -8.38 2.24
N GLY A 75 -0.53 -8.65 1.02
CA GLY A 75 -0.79 -7.79 -0.12
C GLY A 75 0.00 -6.49 -0.14
N TRP A 76 0.98 -6.34 0.74
CA TRP A 76 1.91 -5.21 0.71
C TRP A 76 2.91 -5.32 -0.43
N LEU A 77 3.12 -6.54 -0.92
CA LEU A 77 3.82 -6.82 -2.16
C LEU A 77 2.88 -7.62 -3.06
N VAL A 78 2.98 -7.38 -4.37
CA VAL A 78 2.17 -8.06 -5.38
C VAL A 78 3.10 -8.71 -6.38
N LYS A 79 2.88 -9.99 -6.68
CA LYS A 79 3.73 -10.75 -7.60
C LYS A 79 3.55 -10.28 -9.04
N SER A 80 4.58 -10.54 -9.87
CA SER A 80 4.63 -10.07 -11.26
C SER A 80 3.43 -10.51 -12.11
N HIS A 81 2.84 -11.68 -11.80
CA HIS A 81 1.70 -12.22 -12.55
C HIS A 81 0.35 -11.78 -11.99
N ALA A 82 0.34 -11.06 -10.86
CA ALA A 82 -0.90 -10.61 -10.22
C ALA A 82 -1.16 -9.13 -10.51
N ASN A 83 -2.42 -8.73 -10.33
CA ASN A 83 -2.86 -7.37 -10.59
C ASN A 83 -3.13 -6.65 -9.26
N PRO A 84 -2.48 -5.50 -9.00
CA PRO A 84 -2.75 -4.73 -7.78
C PRO A 84 -4.21 -4.35 -7.57
N LEU A 85 -4.96 -4.12 -8.66
CA LEU A 85 -6.40 -3.81 -8.58
C LEU A 85 -7.24 -4.97 -8.04
N GLU A 86 -6.72 -6.20 -8.10
CA GLU A 86 -7.44 -7.40 -7.69
C GLU A 86 -6.84 -8.07 -6.47
N THR A 87 -5.73 -7.55 -5.95
CA THR A 87 -5.01 -8.15 -4.83
C THR A 87 -5.33 -7.37 -3.55
N PRO A 88 -6.02 -7.99 -2.59
CA PRO A 88 -6.31 -7.31 -1.32
C PRO A 88 -5.03 -6.91 -0.60
N CYS A 89 -5.10 -5.78 0.09
CA CYS A 89 -4.01 -5.21 0.87
C CYS A 89 -4.47 -5.05 2.32
N LEU A 90 -3.66 -5.52 3.26
CA LEU A 90 -3.94 -5.30 4.68
C LEU A 90 -3.58 -3.87 5.04
N ARG A 91 -4.59 -3.01 5.09
CA ARG A 91 -4.45 -1.58 5.35
C ARG A 91 -4.95 -1.28 6.75
N ARG A 92 -4.01 -0.91 7.62
CA ARG A 92 -4.34 -0.56 9.02
C ARG A 92 -5.21 -1.62 9.71
N GLY A 93 -4.87 -2.89 9.49
CA GLY A 93 -5.56 -4.01 10.11
C GLY A 93 -6.81 -4.51 9.39
N GLU A 94 -7.17 -3.92 8.25
CA GLU A 94 -8.33 -4.32 7.46
C GLU A 94 -7.92 -4.63 6.01
N TYR A 95 -8.36 -5.77 5.49
CA TYR A 95 -8.12 -6.09 4.08
C TYR A 95 -9.04 -5.26 3.20
N VAL A 96 -8.43 -4.54 2.26
CA VAL A 96 -9.14 -3.67 1.32
C VAL A 96 -8.64 -3.90 -0.09
N VAL A 97 -9.45 -3.52 -1.08
CA VAL A 97 -9.05 -3.47 -2.48
C VAL A 97 -8.86 -2.00 -2.84
N LEU A 98 -7.66 -1.66 -3.31
CA LEU A 98 -7.31 -0.30 -3.69
C LEU A 98 -7.67 -0.04 -5.15
N ASP A 99 -8.16 1.15 -5.45
CA ASP A 99 -8.42 1.54 -6.84
C ASP A 99 -7.45 2.64 -7.32
N ASP A 100 -7.53 2.99 -8.59
CA ASP A 100 -6.61 3.95 -9.20
C ASP A 100 -7.06 5.41 -9.04
N GLU A 101 -8.25 5.62 -8.51
CA GLU A 101 -8.78 6.95 -8.24
C GLU A 101 -8.47 7.44 -6.83
N GLY A 102 -7.75 6.65 -6.05
CA GLY A 102 -7.39 7.00 -4.67
C GLY A 102 -8.42 6.54 -3.64
N GLY A 103 -9.33 5.65 -4.04
CA GLY A 103 -10.30 5.05 -3.12
C GLY A 103 -9.89 3.65 -2.70
N TYR A 104 -10.67 3.08 -1.81
CA TYR A 104 -10.54 1.68 -1.42
C TYR A 104 -11.87 1.16 -0.91
N THR A 105 -12.08 -0.15 -1.06
CA THR A 105 -13.27 -0.82 -0.54
C THR A 105 -12.85 -2.01 0.31
N PRO A 106 -13.57 -2.30 1.41
CA PRO A 106 -13.30 -3.50 2.20
C PRO A 106 -13.40 -4.74 1.31
N GLU A 107 -12.54 -5.72 1.58
CA GLU A 107 -12.66 -7.01 0.93
C GLU A 107 -13.95 -7.67 1.40
N MET A 108 -14.83 -8.01 0.45
CA MET A 108 -16.08 -8.70 0.76
C MET A 108 -15.84 -10.20 0.77
N GLU A 109 -16.23 -10.85 1.87
CA GLU A 109 -16.25 -12.30 1.88
C GLU A 109 -17.37 -12.76 0.98
N THR A 110 -17.05 -13.67 0.07
CA THR A 110 -18.06 -14.32 -0.74
C THR A 110 -18.63 -15.50 0.03
N GLU A 111 -19.91 -15.48 0.20
CA GLU A 111 -20.62 -16.62 0.77
C GLU A 111 -20.79 -17.72 -0.24
#